data_e4b94c6b2fecf2a467c7b317e0a8cfd3
#
_entry.id   e4b94c6b2fecf2a467c7b317e0a8cfd3
#
_cell.length_a   1.000
_cell.length_b   1.000
_cell.length_c   1.000
_cell.angle_alpha   90.00
_cell.angle_beta   90.00
_cell.angle_gamma   90.00
#
_symmetry.space_group_name_H-M   'P 1'
#
loop_
_entity.id
_entity.type
_entity.pdbx_description
1 polymer ?
#
loop_
_entity_poly.entity_id
_entity_poly.type
_entity_poly.pdbx_seq_one_letter_code
_entity_poly.pdbx_strand_id
1 'polypeptide(L)'
;AAVDAGPEPDLVEHTRLMDEVAWTRAADRSGFKYTWATEHHFLEEYSHLSANESFLAYLAGVTDNIHLGSGIINITPPVNHPARVAERVAMIDHLSGGRFEFGTGRGSSTTEQAGFGITDPDLTKAMWAEALPQIVRMWAETDYSYEGEFFSMPSRNVLPKPLTRPHPPLWVAAGNPGTFETAARLGLGVLCFGISDPEALKPLIDIYKSNIGDAEPVGGYVNDNVMVTTQMLCLEDGPRAKDIATRMTTGYHPSNLFRYLDTFPRPDGIPAWPALIPEPTLDQIEQAVAHGVMAIGSPE
;
A
#
# COMPACT_ATOMS: atom_id res chain seq x y z
N ALA A 1 0.78 17.42 -1.84
CA ALA A 1 1.11 18.85 -1.90
C ALA A 1 2.47 18.96 -2.51
N ALA A 2 2.63 19.77 -3.59
CA ALA A 2 3.95 20.17 -4.02
C ALA A 2 4.66 20.68 -2.76
N VAL A 3 5.79 20.10 -2.44
CA VAL A 3 6.71 20.70 -1.50
C VAL A 3 7.13 21.97 -2.21
N ASP A 4 6.44 23.09 -1.88
CA ASP A 4 6.99 24.40 -2.19
C ASP A 4 8.33 24.38 -1.48
N ALA A 5 9.40 24.23 -2.26
CA ALA A 5 10.75 24.21 -1.73
C ALA A 5 11.03 25.57 -1.14
N GLY A 6 10.50 25.79 0.08
CA GLY A 6 10.88 26.88 0.92
C GLY A 6 12.40 26.82 1.18
N PRO A 7 12.97 27.80 1.85
CA PRO A 7 14.42 27.92 2.00
C PRO A 7 15.13 26.76 2.71
N GLU A 8 14.39 25.75 3.22
CA GLU A 8 14.93 24.60 3.94
C GLU A 8 14.16 23.31 3.58
N PRO A 9 14.45 22.66 2.42
CA PRO A 9 13.77 21.43 1.97
C PRO A 9 13.81 20.31 3.02
N ASP A 10 14.94 20.11 3.67
CA ASP A 10 15.15 19.03 4.66
C ASP A 10 14.22 19.16 5.87
N LEU A 11 13.90 20.40 6.27
CA LEU A 11 12.95 20.66 7.37
C LEU A 11 11.51 20.29 6.97
N VAL A 12 11.15 20.46 5.69
CA VAL A 12 9.82 20.12 5.19
C VAL A 12 9.60 18.61 5.22
N GLU A 13 10.55 17.81 4.77
CA GLU A 13 10.48 16.35 4.83
C GLU A 13 10.38 15.84 6.27
N HIS A 14 11.25 16.34 7.16
CA HIS A 14 11.18 15.99 8.58
C HIS A 14 9.81 16.32 9.18
N THR A 15 9.30 17.53 8.93
CA THR A 15 7.99 17.95 9.44
C THR A 15 6.87 17.03 8.96
N ARG A 16 6.86 16.68 7.67
CA ARG A 16 5.86 15.78 7.10
C ARG A 16 5.90 14.40 7.73
N LEU A 17 7.08 13.80 7.87
CA LEU A 17 7.23 12.51 8.55
C LEU A 17 6.72 12.55 10.00
N MET A 18 7.01 13.62 10.73
CA MET A 18 6.54 13.78 12.12
C MET A 18 5.04 14.07 12.20
N ASP A 19 4.44 14.76 11.22
CA ASP A 19 2.99 14.91 11.11
C ASP A 19 2.31 13.53 10.93
N GLU A 20 2.82 12.68 10.04
CA GLU A 20 2.30 11.32 9.83
C GLU A 20 2.39 10.47 11.12
N VAL A 21 3.46 10.61 11.89
CA VAL A 21 3.58 9.98 13.22
C VAL A 21 2.50 10.51 14.17
N ALA A 22 2.30 11.83 14.21
CA ALA A 22 1.32 12.44 15.08
C ALA A 22 -0.11 12.02 14.72
N TRP A 23 -0.44 11.94 13.42
CA TRP A 23 -1.74 11.49 12.93
C TRP A 23 -1.97 10.01 13.23
N THR A 24 -0.97 9.16 13.03
CA THR A 24 -1.07 7.73 13.37
C THR A 24 -1.30 7.53 14.86
N ARG A 25 -0.61 8.27 15.73
CA ARG A 25 -0.85 8.23 17.17
C ARG A 25 -2.24 8.74 17.55
N ALA A 26 -2.76 9.73 16.83
CA ALA A 26 -4.13 10.21 17.05
C ALA A 26 -5.14 9.14 16.60
N ALA A 27 -4.92 8.49 15.46
CA ALA A 27 -5.74 7.39 14.97
C ALA A 27 -5.77 6.20 15.95
N ASP A 28 -4.61 5.81 16.50
CA ASP A 28 -4.51 4.76 17.51
C ASP A 28 -5.37 5.06 18.73
N ARG A 29 -5.26 6.28 19.29
CA ARG A 29 -6.08 6.71 20.44
C ARG A 29 -7.57 6.84 20.11
N SER A 30 -7.91 7.06 18.85
CA SER A 30 -9.30 7.19 18.37
C SER A 30 -9.92 5.86 17.96
N GLY A 31 -9.19 4.74 18.10
CA GLY A 31 -9.71 3.40 17.84
C GLY A 31 -9.72 2.98 16.38
N PHE A 32 -8.95 3.64 15.52
CA PHE A 32 -8.72 3.14 14.16
C PHE A 32 -8.00 1.80 14.23
N LYS A 33 -8.44 0.85 13.39
CA LYS A 33 -7.93 -0.51 13.44
C LYS A 33 -6.61 -0.68 12.71
N TYR A 34 -6.40 0.04 11.61
CA TYR A 34 -5.21 -0.09 10.76
C TYR A 34 -4.64 1.25 10.35
N THR A 35 -3.32 1.31 10.20
CA THR A 35 -2.59 2.31 9.43
C THR A 35 -1.74 1.62 8.38
N TRP A 36 -1.62 2.21 7.19
CA TRP A 36 -0.88 1.63 6.07
C TRP A 36 0.16 2.61 5.56
N ALA A 37 1.41 2.16 5.47
CA ALA A 37 2.52 2.95 4.95
C ALA A 37 2.95 2.45 3.57
N THR A 38 3.00 3.35 2.58
CA THR A 38 3.44 3.03 1.22
C THR A 38 4.96 2.89 1.14
N GLU A 39 5.47 2.25 0.08
CA GLU A 39 6.88 2.26 -0.30
C GLU A 39 7.00 2.85 -1.71
N HIS A 40 7.75 3.93 -1.85
CA HIS A 40 8.04 4.55 -3.14
C HIS A 40 9.48 5.04 -3.21
N HIS A 41 10.04 5.02 -4.41
CA HIS A 41 11.44 5.37 -4.65
C HIS A 41 11.57 6.33 -5.82
N PHE A 42 12.48 7.31 -5.71
CA PHE A 42 12.88 8.21 -6.80
C PHE A 42 11.75 9.12 -7.33
N LEU A 43 10.66 9.29 -6.57
CA LEU A 43 9.57 10.20 -6.91
C LEU A 43 9.88 11.56 -6.28
N GLU A 44 10.03 12.61 -7.11
CA GLU A 44 10.47 13.92 -6.65
C GLU A 44 9.33 14.78 -6.10
N GLU A 45 8.09 14.54 -6.54
CA GLU A 45 6.96 15.41 -6.23
C GLU A 45 6.08 14.94 -5.10
N TYR A 46 6.14 13.65 -4.75
CA TYR A 46 5.35 13.09 -3.65
C TYR A 46 5.90 11.72 -3.21
N SER A 47 5.43 11.27 -2.04
CA SER A 47 5.65 9.88 -1.56
C SER A 47 7.12 9.55 -1.31
N HIS A 48 7.80 10.36 -0.48
CA HIS A 48 9.23 10.19 -0.17
C HIS A 48 9.51 9.10 0.88
N LEU A 49 8.52 8.26 1.21
CA LEU A 49 8.69 7.16 2.15
C LEU A 49 9.29 5.94 1.44
N SER A 50 10.61 5.89 1.36
CA SER A 50 11.36 4.83 0.68
C SER A 50 11.72 3.64 1.57
N ALA A 51 11.69 3.82 2.89
CA ALA A 51 11.98 2.79 3.89
C ALA A 51 10.81 2.69 4.87
N ASN A 52 9.65 2.22 4.35
CA ASN A 52 8.43 2.13 5.13
C ASN A 52 8.57 1.17 6.32
N GLU A 53 9.40 0.14 6.23
CA GLU A 53 9.69 -0.77 7.33
C GLU A 53 10.37 -0.05 8.53
N SER A 54 11.24 0.94 8.28
CA SER A 54 11.85 1.75 9.33
C SER A 54 10.82 2.66 10.00
N PHE A 55 9.94 3.25 9.19
CA PHE A 55 8.84 4.09 9.68
C PHE A 55 7.84 3.26 10.50
N LEU A 56 7.42 2.09 10.01
CA LEU A 56 6.51 1.18 10.71
C LEU A 56 7.13 0.66 12.02
N ALA A 57 8.44 0.38 12.04
CA ALA A 57 9.13 0.01 13.29
C ALA A 57 9.13 1.15 14.31
N TYR A 58 9.28 2.41 13.87
CA TYR A 58 9.13 3.56 14.75
C TYR A 58 7.70 3.70 15.28
N LEU A 59 6.69 3.56 14.42
CA LEU A 59 5.29 3.57 14.81
C LEU A 59 4.96 2.46 15.83
N ALA A 60 5.55 1.29 15.69
CA ALA A 60 5.38 0.19 16.64
C ALA A 60 5.76 0.59 18.07
N GLY A 61 6.78 1.43 18.24
CA GLY A 61 7.25 1.92 19.53
C GLY A 61 6.44 3.08 20.11
N VAL A 62 5.53 3.70 19.35
CA VAL A 62 4.78 4.90 19.77
C VAL A 62 3.26 4.76 19.66
N THR A 63 2.78 3.53 19.37
CA THR A 63 1.36 3.15 19.29
C THR A 63 1.11 1.86 20.08
N ASP A 64 -0.12 1.66 20.55
CA ASP A 64 -0.46 0.54 21.42
C ASP A 64 -1.41 -0.49 20.78
N ASN A 65 -2.38 -0.07 19.96
CA ASN A 65 -3.48 -0.90 19.49
C ASN A 65 -3.59 -1.01 17.97
N ILE A 66 -3.30 0.07 17.25
CA ILE A 66 -3.47 0.14 15.81
C ILE A 66 -2.55 -0.87 15.11
N HIS A 67 -3.09 -1.63 14.15
CA HIS A 67 -2.30 -2.50 13.30
C HIS A 67 -1.51 -1.69 12.29
N LEU A 68 -0.29 -2.14 12.02
CA LEU A 68 0.70 -1.47 11.20
C LEU A 68 0.89 -2.24 9.90
N GLY A 69 0.38 -1.71 8.80
CA GLY A 69 0.42 -2.39 7.51
C GLY A 69 1.43 -1.78 6.54
N SER A 70 2.14 -2.62 5.82
CA SER A 70 2.84 -2.18 4.61
C SER A 70 1.87 -2.10 3.43
N GLY A 71 1.76 -0.95 2.83
CA GLY A 71 0.88 -0.73 1.69
C GLY A 71 1.61 -0.23 0.42
N ILE A 72 2.62 -0.91 -0.03
CA ILE A 72 3.13 -2.30 0.14
C ILE A 72 4.66 -2.30 0.42
N ILE A 73 5.23 -3.47 0.70
CA ILE A 73 6.66 -3.72 0.48
C ILE A 73 6.84 -4.32 -0.91
N ASN A 74 7.69 -3.73 -1.74
CA ASN A 74 8.07 -4.29 -3.03
C ASN A 74 8.99 -5.49 -2.81
N ILE A 75 8.49 -6.71 -3.07
CA ILE A 75 9.23 -7.95 -2.82
C ILE A 75 9.96 -8.50 -4.05
N THR A 76 10.05 -7.73 -5.15
CA THR A 76 10.86 -8.13 -6.30
C THR A 76 12.34 -8.16 -5.92
N PRO A 77 13.09 -9.25 -6.24
CA PRO A 77 14.46 -9.44 -5.75
C PRO A 77 15.46 -8.31 -6.04
N PRO A 78 15.39 -7.60 -7.19
CA PRO A 78 16.27 -6.46 -7.43
C PRO A 78 16.03 -5.26 -6.49
N VAL A 79 14.78 -5.07 -6.03
CA VAL A 79 14.43 -3.98 -5.09
C VAL A 79 14.70 -4.43 -3.65
N ASN A 80 14.18 -5.59 -3.28
CA ASN A 80 14.31 -6.13 -1.93
C ASN A 80 14.58 -7.64 -1.99
N HIS A 81 15.78 -8.07 -1.59
CA HIS A 81 16.10 -9.48 -1.50
C HIS A 81 15.13 -10.21 -0.56
N PRO A 82 14.46 -11.33 -0.97
CA PRO A 82 13.42 -11.98 -0.18
C PRO A 82 13.81 -12.33 1.26
N ALA A 83 15.06 -12.72 1.51
CA ALA A 83 15.54 -12.97 2.89
C ALA A 83 15.55 -11.70 3.73
N ARG A 84 15.93 -10.55 3.15
CA ARG A 84 15.88 -9.26 3.87
C ARG A 84 14.45 -8.82 4.17
N VAL A 85 13.52 -9.11 3.27
CA VAL A 85 12.08 -8.90 3.53
C VAL A 85 11.62 -9.77 4.69
N ALA A 86 11.93 -11.08 4.65
CA ALA A 86 11.54 -12.01 5.71
C ALA A 86 12.07 -11.57 7.10
N GLU A 87 13.34 -11.14 7.19
CA GLU A 87 13.95 -10.65 8.43
C GLU A 87 13.28 -9.39 8.95
N ARG A 88 13.06 -8.38 8.07
CA ARG A 88 12.48 -7.08 8.46
C ARG A 88 11.02 -7.21 8.88
N VAL A 89 10.22 -7.98 8.13
CA VAL A 89 8.83 -8.28 8.49
C VAL A 89 8.74 -8.94 9.85
N ALA A 90 9.54 -9.97 10.10
CA ALA A 90 9.56 -10.64 11.40
C ALA A 90 10.00 -9.68 12.53
N MET A 91 10.96 -8.79 12.27
CA MET A 91 11.40 -7.80 13.25
C MET A 91 10.29 -6.82 13.61
N ILE A 92 9.54 -6.28 12.62
CA ILE A 92 8.42 -5.36 12.88
C ILE A 92 7.30 -6.09 13.63
N ASP A 93 7.03 -7.34 13.28
CA ASP A 93 6.04 -8.16 13.96
C ASP A 93 6.37 -8.32 15.46
N HIS A 94 7.64 -8.58 15.81
CA HIS A 94 8.10 -8.58 17.20
C HIS A 94 7.96 -7.21 17.87
N LEU A 95 8.43 -6.14 17.23
CA LEU A 95 8.42 -4.79 17.78
C LEU A 95 7.00 -4.26 17.99
N SER A 96 6.06 -4.67 17.16
CA SER A 96 4.64 -4.28 17.27
C SER A 96 3.84 -5.20 18.21
N GLY A 97 4.43 -6.28 18.73
CA GLY A 97 3.70 -7.26 19.53
C GLY A 97 2.65 -8.04 18.73
N GLY A 98 2.91 -8.34 17.46
CA GLY A 98 2.01 -9.10 16.58
C GLY A 98 0.94 -8.25 15.88
N ARG A 99 1.10 -6.92 15.82
CA ARG A 99 0.16 -6.01 15.14
C ARG A 99 0.56 -5.71 13.70
N PHE A 100 1.52 -6.44 13.13
CA PHE A 100 1.98 -6.19 11.77
C PHE A 100 1.09 -6.88 10.72
N GLU A 101 0.81 -6.15 9.63
CA GLU A 101 0.07 -6.61 8.46
C GLU A 101 1.00 -6.54 7.22
N PHE A 102 1.36 -7.69 6.67
CA PHE A 102 2.35 -7.76 5.59
C PHE A 102 1.69 -7.60 4.22
N GLY A 103 1.64 -6.38 3.73
CA GLY A 103 1.21 -6.07 2.38
C GLY A 103 2.37 -6.11 1.39
N THR A 104 2.17 -6.81 0.29
CA THR A 104 3.17 -7.09 -0.74
C THR A 104 2.79 -6.51 -2.10
N GLY A 105 3.78 -6.22 -2.91
CA GLY A 105 3.61 -5.78 -4.28
C GLY A 105 4.88 -5.90 -5.10
N ARG A 106 4.83 -5.35 -6.33
CA ARG A 106 5.90 -5.42 -7.31
C ARG A 106 6.33 -4.06 -7.89
N GLY A 107 5.79 -2.98 -7.30
CA GLY A 107 5.91 -1.64 -7.86
C GLY A 107 5.01 -1.42 -9.09
N SER A 108 4.70 -0.16 -9.36
CA SER A 108 3.79 0.26 -10.42
C SER A 108 4.38 1.37 -11.31
N SER A 109 5.61 1.79 -11.03
CA SER A 109 6.29 2.89 -11.72
C SER A 109 7.52 2.38 -12.47
N THR A 110 7.61 2.67 -13.76
CA THR A 110 8.82 2.39 -14.55
C THR A 110 10.02 3.20 -14.06
N THR A 111 9.79 4.40 -13.49
CA THR A 111 10.84 5.21 -12.84
C THR A 111 11.48 4.45 -11.67
N GLU A 112 10.65 3.89 -10.78
CA GLU A 112 11.13 3.13 -9.64
C GLU A 112 11.83 1.84 -10.07
N GLN A 113 11.22 1.10 -11.01
CA GLN A 113 11.75 -0.15 -11.53
C GLN A 113 13.11 0.06 -12.23
N ALA A 114 13.23 1.08 -13.08
CA ALA A 114 14.49 1.41 -13.76
C ALA A 114 15.58 1.83 -12.77
N GLY A 115 15.23 2.55 -11.71
CA GLY A 115 16.17 2.93 -10.64
C GLY A 115 16.82 1.73 -9.95
N PHE A 116 16.14 0.59 -9.90
CA PHE A 116 16.66 -0.69 -9.38
C PHE A 116 17.13 -1.65 -10.48
N GLY A 117 17.29 -1.18 -11.71
CA GLY A 117 17.79 -1.99 -12.83
C GLY A 117 16.78 -2.97 -13.42
N ILE A 118 15.50 -2.85 -13.11
CA ILE A 118 14.43 -3.63 -13.76
C ILE A 118 14.09 -2.93 -15.07
N THR A 119 14.52 -3.52 -16.16
CA THR A 119 14.34 -2.97 -17.53
C THR A 119 13.10 -3.51 -18.23
N ASP A 120 12.54 -4.62 -17.75
CA ASP A 120 11.31 -5.23 -18.26
C ASP A 120 10.25 -5.29 -17.14
N PRO A 121 9.28 -4.36 -17.14
CA PRO A 121 8.21 -4.33 -16.13
C PRO A 121 7.35 -5.59 -16.10
N ASP A 122 7.23 -6.34 -17.19
CA ASP A 122 6.39 -7.54 -17.27
C ASP A 122 6.96 -8.68 -16.42
N LEU A 123 8.28 -8.73 -16.22
CA LEU A 123 8.93 -9.72 -15.35
C LEU A 123 8.59 -9.55 -13.88
N THR A 124 8.16 -8.36 -13.45
CA THR A 124 7.88 -8.09 -12.03
C THR A 124 6.78 -8.98 -11.45
N LYS A 125 5.84 -9.46 -12.27
CA LYS A 125 4.82 -10.43 -11.85
C LYS A 125 5.44 -11.78 -11.49
N ALA A 126 6.34 -12.29 -12.34
CA ALA A 126 7.04 -13.54 -12.12
C ALA A 126 7.98 -13.42 -10.91
N MET A 127 8.69 -12.31 -10.77
CA MET A 127 9.54 -12.01 -9.60
C MET A 127 8.75 -12.04 -8.30
N TRP A 128 7.57 -11.39 -8.26
CA TRP A 128 6.69 -11.40 -7.10
C TRP A 128 6.16 -12.81 -6.80
N ALA A 129 5.72 -13.52 -7.83
CA ALA A 129 5.17 -14.88 -7.70
C ALA A 129 6.23 -15.88 -7.22
N GLU A 130 7.50 -15.69 -7.58
CA GLU A 130 8.62 -16.48 -7.06
C GLU A 130 8.94 -16.10 -5.61
N ALA A 131 9.02 -14.81 -5.29
CA ALA A 131 9.49 -14.33 -3.99
C ALA A 131 8.52 -14.63 -2.84
N LEU A 132 7.21 -14.43 -3.03
CA LEU A 132 6.23 -14.53 -1.93
C LEU A 132 6.22 -15.89 -1.23
N PRO A 133 6.08 -17.04 -1.93
CA PRO A 133 6.10 -18.34 -1.26
C PRO A 133 7.44 -18.63 -0.59
N GLN A 134 8.54 -18.09 -1.11
CA GLN A 134 9.86 -18.28 -0.51
C GLN A 134 10.01 -17.52 0.80
N ILE A 135 9.47 -16.31 0.90
CA ILE A 135 9.43 -15.54 2.16
C ILE A 135 8.68 -16.34 3.23
N VAL A 136 7.53 -16.90 2.90
CA VAL A 136 6.72 -17.73 3.83
C VAL A 136 7.50 -18.98 4.27
N ARG A 137 8.17 -19.66 3.33
CA ARG A 137 9.02 -20.82 3.64
C ARG A 137 10.18 -20.46 4.57
N MET A 138 10.82 -19.30 4.36
CA MET A 138 11.90 -18.80 5.23
C MET A 138 11.45 -18.66 6.69
N TRP A 139 10.18 -18.34 6.94
CA TRP A 139 9.65 -18.27 8.31
C TRP A 139 9.40 -19.65 8.94
N ALA A 140 9.06 -20.63 8.12
CA ALA A 140 8.71 -21.99 8.57
C ALA A 140 9.95 -22.90 8.73
N GLU A 141 10.93 -22.79 7.83
CA GLU A 141 12.06 -23.71 7.71
C GLU A 141 13.30 -23.21 8.46
N THR A 142 14.08 -24.15 9.03
CA THR A 142 15.38 -23.86 9.67
C THR A 142 16.56 -24.04 8.70
N ASP A 143 16.42 -24.98 7.76
CA ASP A 143 17.44 -25.30 6.75
C ASP A 143 16.92 -24.90 5.36
N TYR A 144 16.59 -23.61 5.23
CA TYR A 144 16.04 -23.06 3.98
C TYR A 144 17.14 -22.89 2.94
N SER A 145 16.92 -23.40 1.75
CA SER A 145 17.70 -23.12 0.54
C SER A 145 16.78 -22.99 -0.67
N TYR A 146 17.24 -22.25 -1.67
CA TYR A 146 16.48 -22.03 -2.89
C TYR A 146 17.37 -21.76 -4.09
N GLU A 147 17.01 -22.33 -5.23
CA GLU A 147 17.58 -22.06 -6.56
C GLU A 147 16.40 -21.67 -7.47
N GLY A 148 16.28 -20.39 -7.81
CA GLY A 148 15.20 -19.83 -8.62
C GLY A 148 15.70 -19.09 -9.85
N GLU A 149 14.79 -18.50 -10.57
CA GLU A 149 15.08 -17.70 -11.75
C GLU A 149 15.58 -16.30 -11.37
N PHE A 150 14.98 -15.69 -10.35
CA PHE A 150 15.26 -14.30 -9.98
C PHE A 150 16.13 -14.15 -8.73
N PHE A 151 16.24 -15.19 -7.91
CA PHE A 151 17.21 -15.23 -6.82
C PHE A 151 17.56 -16.66 -6.42
N SER A 152 18.71 -16.80 -5.77
CA SER A 152 19.16 -18.07 -5.19
C SER A 152 19.75 -17.83 -3.82
N MET A 153 19.64 -18.83 -2.94
CA MET A 153 20.15 -18.73 -1.58
C MET A 153 20.67 -20.09 -1.09
N PRO A 154 21.90 -20.17 -0.58
CA PRO A 154 22.40 -21.39 0.06
C PRO A 154 21.65 -21.66 1.36
N SER A 155 21.74 -22.92 1.88
CA SER A 155 21.07 -23.29 3.13
C SER A 155 21.42 -22.36 4.28
N ARG A 156 20.38 -21.71 4.85
CA ARG A 156 20.46 -20.77 6.00
C ARG A 156 19.18 -20.84 6.83
N ASN A 157 19.33 -20.57 8.11
CA ASN A 157 18.19 -20.27 8.98
C ASN A 157 17.96 -18.75 8.97
N VAL A 158 16.90 -18.31 8.32
CA VAL A 158 16.53 -16.88 8.27
C VAL A 158 15.88 -16.49 9.61
N LEU A 159 16.46 -15.53 10.30
CA LEU A 159 16.07 -15.11 11.66
C LEU A 159 15.94 -13.58 11.75
N PRO A 160 15.04 -13.07 12.65
CA PRO A 160 14.13 -13.84 13.52
C PRO A 160 12.99 -14.51 12.73
N LYS A 161 12.31 -15.46 13.36
CA LYS A 161 10.99 -15.93 12.89
C LYS A 161 9.92 -14.97 13.42
N PRO A 162 8.79 -14.76 12.72
CA PRO A 162 7.71 -13.88 13.21
C PRO A 162 7.21 -14.27 14.60
N LEU A 163 6.74 -13.29 15.36
CA LEU A 163 6.03 -13.51 16.63
C LEU A 163 4.67 -14.16 16.38
N THR A 164 3.93 -13.60 15.42
CA THR A 164 2.62 -14.12 14.98
C THR A 164 2.79 -15.46 14.29
N ARG A 165 1.97 -16.44 14.67
CA ARG A 165 2.04 -17.81 14.13
C ARG A 165 0.82 -18.14 13.28
N PRO A 166 1.03 -18.78 12.12
CA PRO A 166 2.30 -19.18 11.49
C PRO A 166 3.10 -18.00 10.90
N HIS A 167 2.47 -16.89 10.62
CA HIS A 167 3.07 -15.66 10.06
C HIS A 167 2.09 -14.48 10.20
N PRO A 168 2.52 -13.21 10.05
CA PRO A 168 1.61 -12.06 9.96
C PRO A 168 0.60 -12.21 8.82
N PRO A 169 -0.58 -11.57 8.88
CA PRO A 169 -1.54 -11.57 7.78
C PRO A 169 -0.90 -11.10 6.48
N LEU A 170 -1.15 -11.86 5.38
CA LEU A 170 -0.58 -11.60 4.07
C LEU A 170 -1.57 -10.84 3.20
N TRP A 171 -1.11 -9.79 2.54
CA TRP A 171 -1.90 -8.94 1.65
C TRP A 171 -1.17 -8.67 0.34
N VAL A 172 -1.92 -8.31 -0.69
CA VAL A 172 -1.37 -7.89 -1.98
C VAL A 172 -2.08 -6.65 -2.51
N ALA A 173 -1.32 -5.73 -3.10
CA ALA A 173 -1.92 -4.62 -3.84
C ALA A 173 -2.54 -5.13 -5.14
N ALA A 174 -3.82 -4.81 -5.36
CA ALA A 174 -4.58 -5.26 -6.52
C ALA A 174 -5.38 -4.11 -7.14
N GLY A 175 -5.32 -4.00 -8.47
CA GLY A 175 -6.02 -2.97 -9.23
C GLY A 175 -6.68 -3.49 -10.52
N ASN A 176 -6.65 -4.82 -10.76
CA ASN A 176 -7.24 -5.41 -11.96
C ASN A 176 -7.80 -6.82 -11.66
N PRO A 177 -8.72 -7.34 -12.50
CA PRO A 177 -9.40 -8.62 -12.28
C PRO A 177 -8.46 -9.80 -12.01
N GLY A 178 -7.37 -9.93 -12.80
CA GLY A 178 -6.43 -11.04 -12.66
C GLY A 178 -5.67 -11.03 -11.33
N THR A 179 -5.39 -9.85 -10.76
CA THR A 179 -4.75 -9.76 -9.46
C THR A 179 -5.72 -10.07 -8.32
N PHE A 180 -7.01 -9.67 -8.43
CA PHE A 180 -8.05 -10.05 -7.47
C PHE A 180 -8.27 -11.57 -7.45
N GLU A 181 -8.31 -12.21 -8.63
CA GLU A 181 -8.42 -13.67 -8.75
C GLU A 181 -7.19 -14.36 -8.13
N THR A 182 -5.98 -13.90 -8.46
CA THR A 182 -4.73 -14.45 -7.91
C THR A 182 -4.70 -14.29 -6.39
N ALA A 183 -5.07 -13.13 -5.85
CA ALA A 183 -5.14 -12.90 -4.41
C ALA A 183 -6.08 -13.87 -3.72
N ALA A 184 -7.28 -14.07 -4.27
CA ALA A 184 -8.25 -15.02 -3.74
C ALA A 184 -7.72 -16.44 -3.73
N ARG A 185 -7.18 -16.91 -4.86
CA ARG A 185 -6.62 -18.27 -4.99
C ARG A 185 -5.46 -18.54 -4.02
N LEU A 186 -4.63 -17.54 -3.75
CA LEU A 186 -3.51 -17.63 -2.82
C LEU A 186 -3.89 -17.30 -1.36
N GLY A 187 -5.15 -17.05 -1.06
CA GLY A 187 -5.64 -16.77 0.29
C GLY A 187 -5.12 -15.43 0.86
N LEU A 188 -4.85 -14.44 0.00
CA LEU A 188 -4.33 -13.14 0.40
C LEU A 188 -5.44 -12.12 0.59
N GLY A 189 -5.30 -11.23 1.57
CA GLY A 189 -6.08 -10.00 1.65
C GLY A 189 -5.73 -9.06 0.49
N VAL A 190 -6.66 -8.21 0.10
CA VAL A 190 -6.50 -7.26 -1.01
C VAL A 190 -6.43 -5.83 -0.50
N LEU A 191 -5.43 -5.09 -0.98
CA LEU A 191 -5.29 -3.65 -0.84
C LEU A 191 -5.59 -3.00 -2.19
N CYS A 192 -6.67 -2.21 -2.29
CA CYS A 192 -7.01 -1.56 -3.54
C CYS A 192 -7.37 -0.07 -3.35
N PHE A 193 -7.19 0.69 -4.42
CA PHE A 193 -7.57 2.10 -4.45
C PHE A 193 -9.04 2.24 -4.84
N GLY A 194 -9.80 2.98 -4.04
CA GLY A 194 -11.16 3.43 -4.36
C GLY A 194 -11.14 4.76 -5.10
N ILE A 195 -10.53 4.80 -6.28
CA ILE A 195 -10.44 6.02 -7.11
C ILE A 195 -11.71 6.23 -7.96
N SER A 196 -12.61 5.28 -7.95
CA SER A 196 -13.80 5.25 -8.79
C SER A 196 -15.07 5.08 -7.96
N ASP A 197 -16.20 5.19 -8.61
CA ASP A 197 -17.49 4.79 -8.08
C ASP A 197 -17.42 3.39 -7.42
N PRO A 198 -17.94 3.19 -6.20
CA PRO A 198 -18.04 1.87 -5.55
C PRO A 198 -18.62 0.78 -6.44
N GLU A 199 -19.57 1.11 -7.32
CA GLU A 199 -20.14 0.19 -8.30
C GLU A 199 -19.08 -0.36 -9.28
N ALA A 200 -18.04 0.41 -9.60
CA ALA A 200 -16.94 -0.06 -10.44
C ALA A 200 -16.01 -1.07 -9.72
N LEU A 201 -15.98 -1.06 -8.39
CA LEU A 201 -15.21 -2.02 -7.59
C LEU A 201 -15.95 -3.35 -7.41
N LYS A 202 -17.28 -3.34 -7.49
CA LYS A 202 -18.11 -4.51 -7.24
C LYS A 202 -17.69 -5.73 -8.08
N PRO A 203 -17.49 -5.64 -9.40
CA PRO A 203 -17.03 -6.78 -10.20
C PRO A 203 -15.70 -7.38 -9.74
N LEU A 204 -14.77 -6.54 -9.27
CA LEU A 204 -13.48 -7.00 -8.75
C LEU A 204 -13.65 -7.74 -7.41
N ILE A 205 -14.49 -7.19 -6.53
CA ILE A 205 -14.82 -7.83 -5.24
C ILE A 205 -15.58 -9.14 -5.48
N ASP A 206 -16.51 -9.19 -6.43
CA ASP A 206 -17.25 -10.41 -6.79
C ASP A 206 -16.28 -11.51 -7.31
N ILE A 207 -15.28 -11.16 -8.12
CA ILE A 207 -14.23 -12.08 -8.56
C ILE A 207 -13.47 -12.64 -7.34
N TYR A 208 -13.05 -11.77 -6.42
CA TYR A 208 -12.35 -12.18 -5.21
C TYR A 208 -13.21 -13.11 -4.35
N LYS A 209 -14.43 -12.69 -4.02
CA LYS A 209 -15.34 -13.44 -3.14
C LYS A 209 -15.80 -14.78 -3.75
N SER A 210 -15.89 -14.88 -5.07
CA SER A 210 -16.25 -16.15 -5.73
C SER A 210 -15.11 -17.18 -5.76
N ASN A 211 -13.84 -16.76 -5.59
CA ASN A 211 -12.68 -17.63 -5.64
C ASN A 211 -12.04 -17.92 -4.27
N ILE A 212 -12.26 -17.07 -3.26
CA ILE A 212 -11.56 -17.18 -1.96
C ILE A 212 -11.96 -18.43 -1.17
N GLY A 213 -13.17 -18.96 -1.41
CA GLY A 213 -13.65 -20.20 -0.77
C GLY A 213 -12.87 -21.46 -1.18
N ASP A 214 -12.25 -21.44 -2.37
CA ASP A 214 -11.47 -22.53 -2.93
C ASP A 214 -9.95 -22.22 -2.91
N ALA A 215 -9.52 -21.32 -2.01
CA ALA A 215 -8.13 -20.89 -1.92
C ALA A 215 -7.19 -22.05 -1.57
N GLU A 216 -6.05 -22.09 -2.24
CA GLU A 216 -4.85 -22.83 -1.83
C GLU A 216 -3.86 -21.81 -1.25
N PRO A 217 -3.94 -21.49 0.06
CA PRO A 217 -3.20 -20.37 0.61
C PRO A 217 -1.70 -20.57 0.51
N VAL A 218 -1.01 -19.53 0.03
CA VAL A 218 0.46 -19.52 -0.02
C VAL A 218 1.08 -19.54 1.38
N GLY A 219 0.34 -19.09 2.38
CA GLY A 219 0.69 -19.14 3.79
C GLY A 219 -0.07 -20.21 4.56
N GLY A 220 -0.10 -20.11 5.89
CA GLY A 220 -0.74 -21.08 6.77
C GLY A 220 -2.25 -20.90 6.96
N TYR A 221 -2.86 -19.85 6.41
CA TYR A 221 -4.29 -19.55 6.51
C TYR A 221 -4.75 -18.56 5.45
N VAL A 222 -6.06 -18.45 5.26
CA VAL A 222 -6.71 -17.52 4.35
C VAL A 222 -6.97 -16.19 5.04
N ASN A 223 -6.57 -15.09 4.42
CA ASN A 223 -6.90 -13.73 4.82
C ASN A 223 -8.03 -13.18 3.93
N ASP A 224 -9.28 -13.46 4.28
CA ASP A 224 -10.46 -13.02 3.52
C ASP A 224 -10.84 -11.57 3.88
N ASN A 225 -9.98 -10.62 3.54
CA ASN A 225 -10.21 -9.20 3.75
C ASN A 225 -9.96 -8.38 2.48
N VAL A 226 -10.76 -7.31 2.31
CA VAL A 226 -10.56 -6.31 1.25
C VAL A 226 -10.48 -4.95 1.91
N MET A 227 -9.39 -4.24 1.72
CA MET A 227 -9.20 -2.85 2.11
C MET A 227 -9.31 -1.96 0.88
N VAL A 228 -10.14 -0.93 0.99
CA VAL A 228 -10.35 0.07 -0.07
C VAL A 228 -10.01 1.45 0.49
N THR A 229 -9.23 2.23 -0.25
CA THR A 229 -8.95 3.62 0.11
C THR A 229 -10.04 4.55 -0.41
N THR A 230 -10.39 5.58 0.36
CA THR A 230 -11.21 6.70 -0.09
C THR A 230 -10.70 8.00 0.50
N GLN A 231 -11.02 9.12 -0.13
CA GLN A 231 -10.71 10.44 0.44
C GLN A 231 -11.72 10.76 1.54
N MET A 232 -11.23 11.22 2.69
CA MET A 232 -12.08 11.61 3.82
C MET A 232 -11.70 12.99 4.34
N LEU A 233 -12.73 13.81 4.59
CA LEU A 233 -12.62 15.05 5.35
C LEU A 233 -13.86 15.20 6.22
N CYS A 234 -13.71 15.04 7.53
CA CYS A 234 -14.79 15.11 8.49
C CYS A 234 -14.62 16.33 9.38
N LEU A 235 -15.60 17.24 9.36
CA LEU A 235 -15.67 18.42 10.23
C LEU A 235 -17.07 18.51 10.83
N GLU A 236 -17.22 19.16 12.00
CA GLU A 236 -18.54 19.43 12.59
C GLU A 236 -19.45 20.24 11.62
N ASP A 237 -18.85 21.17 10.86
CA ASP A 237 -19.50 21.93 9.79
C ASP A 237 -19.32 21.19 8.44
N GLY A 238 -20.27 20.34 8.09
CA GLY A 238 -20.28 19.57 6.85
C GLY A 238 -20.22 20.42 5.58
N PRO A 239 -21.01 21.49 5.41
CA PRO A 239 -20.86 22.46 4.31
C PRO A 239 -19.45 23.01 4.16
N ARG A 240 -18.80 23.36 5.26
CA ARG A 240 -17.42 23.84 5.27
C ARG A 240 -16.43 22.75 4.84
N ALA A 241 -16.65 21.48 5.26
CA ALA A 241 -15.83 20.37 4.80
C ALA A 241 -15.87 20.24 3.28
N LYS A 242 -17.05 20.32 2.67
CA LYS A 242 -17.23 20.25 1.22
C LYS A 242 -16.59 21.44 0.48
N ASP A 243 -16.73 22.66 0.99
CA ASP A 243 -16.06 23.86 0.45
C ASP A 243 -14.53 23.71 0.49
N ILE A 244 -13.97 23.21 1.59
CA ILE A 244 -12.54 22.96 1.69
C ILE A 244 -12.12 21.89 0.67
N ALA A 245 -12.92 20.83 0.48
CA ALA A 245 -12.61 19.75 -0.45
C ALA A 245 -12.47 20.24 -1.90
N THR A 246 -13.23 21.25 -2.33
CA THR A 246 -13.06 21.81 -3.69
C THR A 246 -11.65 22.37 -3.93
N ARG A 247 -10.98 22.82 -2.90
CA ARG A 247 -9.63 23.39 -2.96
C ARG A 247 -8.52 22.38 -2.64
N MET A 248 -8.83 21.34 -1.86
CA MET A 248 -7.87 20.30 -1.47
C MET A 248 -7.73 19.19 -2.51
N THR A 249 -8.81 18.92 -3.25
CA THR A 249 -8.81 17.94 -4.33
C THR A 249 -8.33 18.55 -5.65
N THR A 250 -7.30 19.39 -5.60
CA THR A 250 -6.70 19.95 -6.82
C THR A 250 -6.27 18.80 -7.72
N GLY A 251 -6.38 19.00 -9.02
CA GLY A 251 -5.96 18.02 -10.01
C GLY A 251 -4.46 17.72 -10.01
N TYR A 252 -3.68 18.42 -9.17
CA TYR A 252 -2.24 18.21 -9.05
C TYR A 252 -1.90 16.78 -8.61
N HIS A 253 -2.44 16.34 -7.46
CA HIS A 253 -2.10 15.01 -6.93
C HIS A 253 -2.55 13.86 -7.86
N PRO A 254 -3.81 13.78 -8.35
CA PRO A 254 -4.20 12.76 -9.30
C PRO A 254 -3.40 12.80 -10.61
N SER A 255 -3.16 13.99 -11.20
CA SER A 255 -2.40 14.10 -12.43
C SER A 255 -0.95 13.66 -12.27
N ASN A 256 -0.34 13.96 -11.12
CA ASN A 256 1.01 13.55 -10.79
C ASN A 256 1.09 12.06 -10.43
N LEU A 257 0.10 11.53 -9.73
CA LEU A 257 0.00 10.09 -9.44
C LEU A 257 0.07 9.28 -10.75
N PHE A 258 -0.72 9.66 -11.75
CA PHE A 258 -0.74 8.97 -13.05
C PHE A 258 0.44 9.32 -13.99
N ARG A 259 1.35 10.19 -13.59
CA ARG A 259 2.67 10.31 -14.18
C ARG A 259 3.54 9.09 -13.88
N TYR A 260 3.44 8.57 -12.67
CA TYR A 260 4.26 7.48 -12.14
C TYR A 260 3.57 6.11 -12.12
N LEU A 261 2.23 6.07 -12.09
CA LEU A 261 1.46 4.84 -12.32
C LEU A 261 1.39 4.49 -13.80
N ASP A 262 2.54 4.42 -14.46
CA ASP A 262 2.66 4.30 -15.91
C ASP A 262 2.67 2.85 -16.41
N THR A 263 2.69 1.87 -15.52
CA THR A 263 2.47 0.45 -15.84
C THR A 263 0.98 0.08 -15.92
N PHE A 264 0.08 1.03 -15.66
CA PHE A 264 -1.37 0.87 -15.79
C PHE A 264 -1.92 1.79 -16.88
N PRO A 265 -3.00 1.38 -17.57
CA PRO A 265 -3.72 2.29 -18.45
C PRO A 265 -4.19 3.52 -17.69
N ARG A 266 -3.89 4.71 -18.23
CA ARG A 266 -4.38 5.96 -17.65
C ARG A 266 -5.89 6.00 -17.80
N PRO A 267 -6.65 6.29 -16.72
CA PRO A 267 -8.10 6.42 -16.80
C PRO A 267 -8.53 7.55 -17.75
N ASP A 268 -9.65 7.35 -18.43
CA ASP A 268 -10.25 8.39 -19.27
C ASP A 268 -10.52 9.66 -18.47
N GLY A 269 -10.27 10.81 -19.05
CA GLY A 269 -10.44 12.11 -18.40
C GLY A 269 -9.27 12.59 -17.56
N ILE A 270 -8.26 11.76 -17.29
CA ILE A 270 -7.03 12.19 -16.64
C ILE A 270 -6.02 12.66 -17.70
N PRO A 271 -5.65 13.96 -17.73
CA PRO A 271 -4.70 14.47 -18.70
C PRO A 271 -3.29 13.96 -18.44
N ALA A 272 -2.45 14.00 -19.49
CA ALA A 272 -1.02 13.71 -19.33
C ALA A 272 -0.34 14.85 -18.57
N TRP A 273 0.51 14.49 -17.59
CA TRP A 273 1.39 15.45 -16.92
C TRP A 273 2.21 16.27 -17.95
N PRO A 274 2.40 17.61 -17.79
CA PRO A 274 2.03 18.41 -16.61
C PRO A 274 0.62 19.04 -16.65
N ALA A 275 -0.26 18.64 -17.56
CA ALA A 275 -1.63 19.13 -17.55
C ALA A 275 -2.38 18.59 -16.32
N LEU A 276 -3.11 19.48 -15.63
CA LEU A 276 -3.81 19.15 -14.39
C LEU A 276 -5.29 18.90 -14.65
N ILE A 277 -5.86 17.99 -13.87
CA ILE A 277 -7.32 17.87 -13.76
C ILE A 277 -7.84 19.17 -13.15
N PRO A 278 -8.90 19.80 -13.69
CA PRO A 278 -9.50 20.97 -13.08
C PRO A 278 -9.97 20.70 -11.65
N GLU A 279 -9.93 21.72 -10.80
CA GLU A 279 -10.52 21.64 -9.47
C GLU A 279 -12.02 21.30 -9.57
N PRO A 280 -12.52 20.39 -8.72
CA PRO A 280 -13.92 20.03 -8.75
C PRO A 280 -14.80 21.18 -8.26
N THR A 281 -15.97 21.30 -8.83
CA THR A 281 -17.02 22.18 -8.32
C THR A 281 -17.65 21.59 -7.05
N LEU A 282 -18.35 22.43 -6.27
CA LEU A 282 -19.09 21.97 -5.09
C LEU A 282 -20.11 20.87 -5.47
N ASP A 283 -20.85 21.05 -6.58
CA ASP A 283 -21.81 20.05 -7.08
C ASP A 283 -21.14 18.71 -7.37
N GLN A 284 -19.93 18.70 -7.92
CA GLN A 284 -19.16 17.47 -8.17
C GLN A 284 -18.73 16.78 -6.87
N ILE A 285 -18.34 17.55 -5.86
CA ILE A 285 -18.04 17.02 -4.52
C ILE A 285 -19.31 16.42 -3.90
N GLU A 286 -20.45 17.12 -3.98
CA GLU A 286 -21.73 16.61 -3.46
C GLU A 286 -22.18 15.33 -4.15
N GLN A 287 -22.03 15.24 -5.46
CA GLN A 287 -22.29 14.01 -6.21
C GLN A 287 -21.35 12.87 -5.79
N ALA A 288 -20.03 13.13 -5.68
CA ALA A 288 -19.06 12.14 -5.24
C ALA A 288 -19.36 11.60 -3.84
N VAL A 289 -19.79 12.47 -2.92
CA VAL A 289 -20.23 12.06 -1.57
C VAL A 289 -21.52 11.24 -1.63
N ALA A 290 -22.51 11.68 -2.41
CA ALA A 290 -23.79 10.98 -2.56
C ALA A 290 -23.64 9.56 -3.15
N HIS A 291 -22.64 9.35 -4.00
CA HIS A 291 -22.31 8.04 -4.59
C HIS A 291 -21.28 7.24 -3.77
N GLY A 292 -20.85 7.74 -2.62
CA GLY A 292 -19.88 7.04 -1.75
C GLY A 292 -18.45 7.00 -2.28
N VAL A 293 -18.11 7.82 -3.28
CA VAL A 293 -16.74 7.94 -3.82
C VAL A 293 -15.83 8.65 -2.83
N MET A 294 -16.37 9.61 -2.06
CA MET A 294 -15.68 10.39 -1.04
C MET A 294 -16.48 10.40 0.27
N ALA A 295 -15.78 10.40 1.39
CA ALA A 295 -16.36 10.56 2.73
C ALA A 295 -16.09 11.98 3.25
N ILE A 296 -16.82 12.96 2.73
CA ILE A 296 -16.63 14.39 3.04
C ILE A 296 -17.93 14.98 3.62
N GLY A 297 -17.86 15.49 4.85
CA GLY A 297 -19.04 16.04 5.51
C GLY A 297 -18.88 16.19 7.02
N SER A 298 -20.01 16.11 7.71
CA SER A 298 -20.09 16.01 9.18
C SER A 298 -20.06 14.54 9.65
N PRO A 299 -19.87 14.31 10.97
CA PRO A 299 -19.93 12.97 11.54
C PRO A 299 -21.32 12.30 11.46
N GLU A 300 -22.38 13.06 11.17
CA GLU A 300 -23.79 12.60 11.11
C GLU A 300 -24.19 12.09 9.74
#